data_18b1d40f967699223dfa1c1e3884fede
#
_entry.id   18b1d40f967699223dfa1c1e3884fede
#
_cell.length_a   1.000
_cell.length_b   1.000
_cell.length_c   1.000
_cell.angle_alpha   90.00
_cell.angle_beta   90.00
_cell.angle_gamma   90.00
#
_symmetry.space_group_name_H-M   'P 1'
#
loop_
_entity.id
_entity.type
_entity.pdbx_description
1 polymer ?
#
loop_
_entity_poly.entity_id
_entity_poly.type
_entity_poly.pdbx_seq_one_letter_code
_entity_poly.pdbx_strand_id
1 'polypeptide(L)'
;RRHYSAEMRLLHSLHRNVKTIAMPMGMVVGALLCRPVTAAESMSNGMITPTLIFLMLFFTFCRVKPRQMRVKMLHVWLLAFQIVGSIVVYLSFVWFDPLLAQGAMICVLAPVAMAAVVIGGMLGANVTTMATYSLICNMVVALVAPMLLSFVGSDHATFLAILSRVGPVLVLPFVCAQLCRKFLPGVAFWGAKHSQISFYMWLVSLVFVIGRTTAFIIDLENAEPWTETALGRVAMVICVVQFGVGRML
;
A
#
# COMPACT_ATOMS: atom_id res chain seq x y z
N ARG A 1 36.36 11.72 21.95
CA ARG A 1 35.21 10.82 22.17
C ARG A 1 33.85 11.55 22.15
N ARG A 2 33.73 12.79 22.64
CA ARG A 2 32.45 13.55 22.62
C ARG A 2 32.05 14.06 21.22
N HIS A 3 33.01 14.45 20.39
CA HIS A 3 32.76 14.89 19.00
C HIS A 3 32.21 13.75 18.11
N TYR A 4 32.77 12.57 18.23
CA TYR A 4 32.36 11.38 17.46
C TYR A 4 30.92 10.94 17.79
N SER A 5 30.47 11.13 19.05
CA SER A 5 29.11 10.80 19.45
C SER A 5 28.06 11.83 18.99
N ALA A 6 28.47 13.07 18.77
CA ALA A 6 27.59 14.13 18.26
C ALA A 6 27.38 13.98 16.74
N GLU A 7 28.42 13.71 15.98
CA GLU A 7 28.33 13.43 14.55
C GLU A 7 27.51 12.19 14.24
N MET A 8 27.68 11.11 15.02
CA MET A 8 26.86 9.91 14.86
C MET A 8 25.38 10.14 15.20
N ARG A 9 25.07 10.99 16.18
CA ARG A 9 23.67 11.37 16.47
C ARG A 9 23.08 12.26 15.39
N LEU A 10 23.87 13.19 14.84
CA LEU A 10 23.47 14.04 13.72
C LEU A 10 23.22 13.20 12.45
N LEU A 11 24.12 12.27 12.12
CA LEU A 11 23.96 11.34 11.01
C LEU A 11 22.73 10.44 11.18
N HIS A 12 22.48 9.95 12.40
CA HIS A 12 21.31 9.14 12.71
C HIS A 12 20.00 9.95 12.64
N SER A 13 20.02 11.20 13.11
CA SER A 13 18.91 12.13 13.01
C SER A 13 18.63 12.55 11.56
N LEU A 14 19.67 12.84 10.79
CA LEU A 14 19.57 13.13 9.36
C LEU A 14 19.00 11.93 8.59
N HIS A 15 19.49 10.73 8.86
CA HIS A 15 19.02 9.52 8.19
C HIS A 15 17.55 9.20 8.51
N ARG A 16 17.08 9.53 9.71
CA ARG A 16 15.67 9.42 10.10
C ARG A 16 14.81 10.47 9.42
N ASN A 17 15.28 11.72 9.37
CA ASN A 17 14.55 12.82 8.74
C ASN A 17 14.49 12.68 7.21
N VAL A 18 15.56 12.18 6.57
CA VAL A 18 15.58 11.91 5.12
C VAL A 18 14.49 10.92 4.73
N LYS A 19 14.27 9.86 5.51
CA LYS A 19 13.21 8.88 5.21
C LYS A 19 11.81 9.47 5.37
N THR A 20 11.60 10.38 6.31
CA THR A 20 10.32 11.07 6.50
C THR A 20 10.04 12.08 5.38
N ILE A 21 11.09 12.78 4.93
CA ILE A 21 11.01 13.77 3.83
C ILE A 21 10.93 13.07 2.46
N ALA A 22 11.50 11.88 2.33
CA ALA A 22 11.51 11.13 1.07
C ALA A 22 10.11 10.85 0.51
N MET A 23 9.11 10.64 1.40
CA MET A 23 7.73 10.38 0.98
C MET A 23 7.09 11.60 0.28
N PRO A 24 6.96 12.79 0.91
CA PRO A 24 6.39 13.95 0.22
C PRO A 24 7.25 14.38 -0.98
N MET A 25 8.58 14.23 -0.91
CA MET A 25 9.45 14.53 -2.04
C MET A 25 9.21 13.57 -3.20
N GLY A 26 9.03 12.28 -2.96
CA GLY A 26 8.66 11.30 -3.97
C GLY A 26 7.31 11.61 -4.64
N MET A 27 6.34 12.11 -3.87
CA MET A 27 5.05 12.55 -4.42
C MET A 27 5.20 13.77 -5.34
N VAL A 28 5.97 14.78 -4.92
CA VAL A 28 6.24 15.98 -5.73
C VAL A 28 7.01 15.61 -7.00
N VAL A 29 8.04 14.79 -6.89
CA VAL A 29 8.81 14.31 -8.05
C VAL A 29 7.94 13.51 -8.99
N GLY A 30 7.07 12.62 -8.49
CA GLY A 30 6.12 11.87 -9.30
C GLY A 30 5.17 12.77 -10.08
N ALA A 31 4.62 13.78 -9.43
CA ALA A 31 3.73 14.76 -10.07
C ALA A 31 4.45 15.59 -11.15
N LEU A 32 5.68 16.03 -10.88
CA LEU A 32 6.50 16.78 -11.86
C LEU A 32 6.93 15.93 -13.06
N LEU A 33 7.20 14.65 -12.83
CA LEU A 33 7.62 13.69 -13.85
C LEU A 33 6.46 12.90 -14.46
N CYS A 34 5.22 13.41 -14.42
CA CYS A 34 4.05 12.67 -14.87
C CYS A 34 4.16 12.24 -16.36
N ARG A 35 4.61 13.12 -17.26
CA ARG A 35 4.76 12.82 -18.69
C ARG A 35 5.85 11.76 -18.98
N PRO A 36 7.11 11.89 -18.50
CA PRO A 36 8.11 10.84 -18.72
C PRO A 36 7.77 9.51 -18.03
N VAL A 37 7.11 9.55 -16.87
CA VAL A 37 6.66 8.33 -16.17
C VAL A 37 5.61 7.58 -16.99
N THR A 38 4.60 8.27 -17.53
CA THR A 38 3.60 7.67 -18.41
C THR A 38 4.19 7.15 -19.70
N ALA A 39 5.15 7.84 -20.30
CA ALA A 39 5.85 7.37 -21.49
C ALA A 39 6.65 6.09 -21.19
N ALA A 40 7.38 6.02 -20.09
CA ALA A 40 8.11 4.82 -19.69
C ALA A 40 7.16 3.64 -19.42
N GLU A 41 6.04 3.89 -18.76
CA GLU A 41 5.03 2.86 -18.49
C GLU A 41 4.37 2.36 -19.78
N SER A 42 4.05 3.23 -20.74
CA SER A 42 3.49 2.83 -22.03
C SER A 42 4.48 2.02 -22.87
N MET A 43 5.76 2.37 -22.87
CA MET A 43 6.82 1.59 -23.53
C MET A 43 6.99 0.19 -22.94
N SER A 44 6.67 -0.01 -21.68
CA SER A 44 6.74 -1.29 -20.98
C SER A 44 5.40 -2.04 -20.94
N ASN A 45 4.41 -1.66 -21.74
CA ASN A 45 3.04 -2.20 -21.71
C ASN A 45 2.40 -2.17 -20.31
N GLY A 46 2.72 -1.18 -19.50
CA GLY A 46 2.17 -1.03 -18.14
C GLY A 46 2.77 -1.97 -17.09
N MET A 47 3.89 -2.63 -17.37
CA MET A 47 4.47 -3.65 -16.49
C MET A 47 5.41 -3.11 -15.41
N ILE A 48 5.87 -1.85 -15.49
CA ILE A 48 6.82 -1.30 -14.51
C ILE A 48 6.20 -1.24 -13.12
N THR A 49 5.04 -0.60 -12.98
CA THR A 49 4.37 -0.46 -11.68
C THR A 49 4.03 -1.79 -11.02
N PRO A 50 3.38 -2.77 -11.68
CA PRO A 50 3.15 -4.09 -11.10
C PRO A 50 4.44 -4.83 -10.70
N THR A 51 5.50 -4.73 -11.51
CA THR A 51 6.79 -5.35 -11.22
C THR A 51 7.45 -4.73 -9.99
N LEU A 52 7.43 -3.41 -9.85
CA LEU A 52 7.96 -2.73 -8.68
C LEU A 52 7.21 -3.13 -7.40
N ILE A 53 5.87 -3.20 -7.47
CA ILE A 53 5.04 -3.65 -6.35
C ILE A 53 5.35 -5.11 -6.01
N PHE A 54 5.46 -5.99 -7.01
CA PHE A 54 5.82 -7.38 -6.83
C PHE A 54 7.17 -7.53 -6.11
N LEU A 55 8.22 -6.86 -6.60
CA LEU A 55 9.54 -6.92 -6.01
C LEU A 55 9.57 -6.36 -4.58
N MET A 56 8.90 -5.24 -4.34
CA MET A 56 8.77 -4.65 -3.00
C MET A 56 8.13 -5.64 -2.03
N LEU A 57 7.02 -6.27 -2.42
CA LEU A 57 6.32 -7.26 -1.61
C LEU A 57 7.17 -8.53 -1.42
N PHE A 58 7.84 -9.00 -2.48
CA PHE A 58 8.74 -10.15 -2.43
C PHE A 58 9.84 -9.96 -1.36
N PHE A 59 10.59 -8.85 -1.41
CA PHE A 59 11.64 -8.56 -0.43
C PHE A 59 11.08 -8.43 0.99
N THR A 60 9.90 -7.86 1.13
CA THR A 60 9.24 -7.75 2.43
C THR A 60 8.85 -9.12 2.98
N PHE A 61 8.29 -9.99 2.14
CA PHE A 61 7.89 -11.34 2.55
C PHE A 61 9.07 -12.29 2.76
N CYS A 62 10.22 -12.08 2.12
CA CYS A 62 11.46 -12.78 2.46
C CYS A 62 11.89 -12.54 3.92
N ARG A 63 11.53 -11.40 4.51
CA ARG A 63 11.83 -11.07 5.90
C ARG A 63 10.91 -11.76 6.90
N VAL A 64 9.69 -12.07 6.48
CA VAL A 64 8.66 -12.64 7.36
C VAL A 64 8.82 -14.15 7.51
N LYS A 65 9.03 -14.63 8.74
CA LYS A 65 9.08 -16.07 9.05
C LYS A 65 7.69 -16.57 9.44
N PRO A 66 7.03 -17.43 8.64
CA PRO A 66 5.67 -17.89 8.92
C PRO A 66 5.48 -18.51 10.30
N ARG A 67 6.51 -19.22 10.79
CA ARG A 67 6.48 -19.85 12.13
C ARG A 67 6.45 -18.84 13.30
N GLN A 68 6.83 -17.58 13.06
CA GLN A 68 6.83 -16.53 14.10
C GLN A 68 5.57 -15.65 14.01
N MET A 69 4.76 -15.85 12.98
CA MET A 69 3.52 -15.11 12.78
C MET A 69 2.46 -15.69 13.73
N ARG A 70 2.11 -14.92 14.75
CA ARG A 70 1.00 -15.24 15.64
C ARG A 70 -0.15 -14.28 15.33
N VAL A 71 -1.26 -14.86 14.87
CA VAL A 71 -2.51 -14.11 14.72
C VAL A 71 -3.01 -13.77 16.11
N LYS A 72 -3.15 -12.49 16.41
CA LYS A 72 -3.72 -12.00 17.66
C LYS A 72 -5.18 -11.58 17.41
N MET A 73 -5.99 -11.57 18.45
CA MET A 73 -7.36 -11.11 18.38
C MET A 73 -7.46 -9.66 17.84
N LEU A 74 -6.47 -8.83 18.14
CA LEU A 74 -6.33 -7.48 17.59
C LEU A 74 -6.36 -7.46 16.05
N HIS A 75 -5.69 -8.41 15.39
CA HIS A 75 -5.67 -8.47 13.92
C HIS A 75 -7.06 -8.77 13.36
N VAL A 76 -7.83 -9.62 14.04
CA VAL A 76 -9.22 -9.95 13.65
C VAL A 76 -10.13 -8.74 13.81
N TRP A 77 -10.01 -8.01 14.93
CA TRP A 77 -10.78 -6.79 15.15
C TRP A 77 -10.48 -5.69 14.14
N LEU A 78 -9.20 -5.48 13.81
CA LEU A 78 -8.81 -4.49 12.81
C LEU A 78 -9.34 -4.86 11.41
N LEU A 79 -9.28 -6.14 11.03
CA LEU A 79 -9.84 -6.61 9.77
C LEU A 79 -11.36 -6.50 9.72
N ALA A 80 -12.05 -6.90 10.80
CA ALA A 80 -13.49 -6.76 10.91
C ALA A 80 -13.90 -5.28 10.80
N PHE A 81 -13.20 -4.39 11.51
CA PHE A 81 -13.41 -2.94 11.41
C PHE A 81 -13.21 -2.42 10.00
N GLN A 82 -12.17 -2.88 9.29
CA GLN A 82 -11.88 -2.46 7.92
C GLN A 82 -12.98 -2.91 6.95
N ILE A 83 -13.41 -4.18 7.01
CA ILE A 83 -14.42 -4.73 6.12
C ILE A 83 -15.81 -4.12 6.42
N VAL A 84 -16.22 -4.13 7.68
CA VAL A 84 -17.51 -3.55 8.08
C VAL A 84 -17.51 -2.04 7.83
N GLY A 85 -16.43 -1.34 8.16
CA GLY A 85 -16.29 0.09 7.91
C GLY A 85 -16.38 0.43 6.42
N SER A 86 -15.83 -0.39 5.52
CA SER A 86 -15.93 -0.17 4.07
C SER A 86 -17.38 -0.28 3.58
N ILE A 87 -18.15 -1.25 4.09
CA ILE A 87 -19.55 -1.41 3.75
C ILE A 87 -20.40 -0.26 4.31
N VAL A 88 -20.17 0.13 5.56
CA VAL A 88 -20.89 1.26 6.20
C VAL A 88 -20.64 2.56 5.44
N VAL A 89 -19.38 2.84 5.07
CA VAL A 89 -19.03 4.02 4.30
C VAL A 89 -19.71 4.00 2.93
N TYR A 90 -19.71 2.86 2.23
CA TYR A 90 -20.43 2.72 0.98
C TYR A 90 -21.92 3.06 1.13
N LEU A 91 -22.59 2.43 2.09
CA LEU A 91 -24.03 2.66 2.34
C LEU A 91 -24.35 4.10 2.74
N SER A 92 -23.41 4.79 3.37
CA SER A 92 -23.57 6.20 3.76
C SER A 92 -23.55 7.16 2.57
N PHE A 93 -22.82 6.84 1.51
CA PHE A 93 -22.62 7.73 0.36
C PHE A 93 -23.41 7.30 -0.88
N VAL A 94 -23.88 6.06 -0.99
CA VAL A 94 -24.55 5.53 -2.20
C VAL A 94 -25.80 6.31 -2.61
N TRP A 95 -26.48 6.92 -1.65
CA TRP A 95 -27.67 7.74 -1.89
C TRP A 95 -27.37 9.13 -2.45
N PHE A 96 -26.12 9.61 -2.34
CA PHE A 96 -25.68 10.90 -2.84
C PHE A 96 -25.02 10.77 -4.20
N ASP A 97 -24.03 9.91 -4.31
CA ASP A 97 -23.26 9.67 -5.51
C ASP A 97 -22.66 8.25 -5.47
N PRO A 98 -23.09 7.36 -6.39
CA PRO A 98 -22.56 5.99 -6.45
C PRO A 98 -21.05 5.92 -6.71
N LEU A 99 -20.48 6.84 -7.52
CA LEU A 99 -19.05 6.87 -7.81
C LEU A 99 -18.25 7.29 -6.58
N LEU A 100 -18.73 8.30 -5.85
CA LEU A 100 -18.14 8.73 -4.60
C LEU A 100 -18.21 7.62 -3.54
N ALA A 101 -19.33 6.90 -3.46
CA ALA A 101 -19.51 5.78 -2.54
C ALA A 101 -18.52 4.63 -2.81
N GLN A 102 -18.32 4.26 -4.08
CA GLN A 102 -17.36 3.25 -4.48
C GLN A 102 -15.93 3.68 -4.15
N GLY A 103 -15.55 4.91 -4.47
CA GLY A 103 -14.24 5.46 -4.16
C GLY A 103 -13.96 5.50 -2.66
N ALA A 104 -14.93 5.95 -1.86
CA ALA A 104 -14.84 5.98 -0.40
C ALA A 104 -14.72 4.58 0.20
N MET A 105 -15.48 3.60 -0.30
CA MET A 105 -15.37 2.19 0.08
C MET A 105 -13.97 1.64 -0.19
N ILE A 106 -13.40 1.92 -1.38
CA ILE A 106 -12.06 1.48 -1.75
C ILE A 106 -11.02 2.10 -0.83
N CYS A 107 -11.17 3.38 -0.46
CA CYS A 107 -10.24 4.05 0.47
C CYS A 107 -10.18 3.34 1.84
N VAL A 108 -11.31 2.85 2.36
CA VAL A 108 -11.35 2.10 3.63
C VAL A 108 -10.81 0.69 3.46
N LEU A 109 -11.17 0.03 2.34
CA LEU A 109 -10.84 -1.37 2.07
C LEU A 109 -9.37 -1.54 1.63
N ALA A 110 -8.68 -0.45 1.24
CA ALA A 110 -7.33 -0.51 0.72
C ALA A 110 -6.40 -1.36 1.61
N PRO A 111 -5.58 -2.24 1.00
CA PRO A 111 -4.66 -3.08 1.75
C PRO A 111 -3.62 -2.23 2.50
N VAL A 112 -3.17 -2.70 3.65
CA VAL A 112 -2.20 -1.99 4.48
C VAL A 112 -0.88 -1.82 3.74
N ALA A 113 -0.44 -0.59 3.60
CA ALA A 113 0.82 -0.26 2.95
C ALA A 113 2.02 -0.84 3.72
N MET A 114 2.93 -1.52 3.03
CA MET A 114 4.17 -2.06 3.61
C MET A 114 5.07 -0.98 4.21
N ALA A 115 4.96 0.26 3.73
CA ALA A 115 5.59 1.42 4.33
C ALA A 115 5.23 1.58 5.83
N ALA A 116 3.99 1.25 6.22
CA ALA A 116 3.56 1.31 7.63
C ALA A 116 4.39 0.37 8.52
N VAL A 117 4.74 -0.82 8.03
CA VAL A 117 5.59 -1.78 8.76
C VAL A 117 7.02 -1.24 8.93
N VAL A 118 7.57 -0.61 7.89
CA VAL A 118 8.92 -0.03 7.92
C VAL A 118 8.94 1.19 8.84
N ILE A 119 8.01 2.13 8.67
CA ILE A 119 7.93 3.36 9.46
C ILE A 119 7.61 3.04 10.92
N GLY A 120 6.65 2.15 11.18
CA GLY A 120 6.30 1.72 12.53
C GLY A 120 7.48 1.04 13.25
N GLY A 121 8.25 0.23 12.54
CA GLY A 121 9.48 -0.36 13.08
C GLY A 121 10.52 0.70 13.46
N MET A 122 10.61 1.81 12.71
CA MET A 122 11.50 2.93 13.03
C MET A 122 11.01 3.73 14.24
N LEU A 123 9.70 3.74 14.50
CA LEU A 123 9.07 4.37 15.66
C LEU A 123 9.06 3.45 16.90
N GLY A 124 9.66 2.26 16.82
CA GLY A 124 9.76 1.33 17.93
C GLY A 124 8.60 0.32 18.05
N ALA A 125 7.69 0.27 17.05
CA ALA A 125 6.62 -0.71 17.04
C ALA A 125 7.13 -2.13 16.76
N ASN A 126 6.36 -3.15 17.18
CA ASN A 126 6.70 -4.54 16.94
C ASN A 126 6.53 -4.91 15.45
N VAL A 127 7.64 -4.90 14.72
CA VAL A 127 7.71 -5.17 13.28
C VAL A 127 7.07 -6.52 12.91
N THR A 128 7.25 -7.55 13.74
CA THR A 128 6.68 -8.88 13.48
C THR A 128 5.16 -8.85 13.53
N THR A 129 4.58 -8.18 14.52
CA THR A 129 3.11 -8.05 14.66
C THR A 129 2.54 -7.23 13.50
N MET A 130 3.18 -6.10 13.15
CA MET A 130 2.74 -5.26 12.04
C MET A 130 2.85 -5.96 10.69
N ALA A 131 3.96 -6.69 10.45
CA ALA A 131 4.13 -7.46 9.23
C ALA A 131 3.13 -8.62 9.12
N THR A 132 2.80 -9.26 10.25
CA THR A 132 1.77 -10.30 10.30
C THR A 132 0.40 -9.71 9.94
N TYR A 133 0.03 -8.58 10.55
CA TYR A 133 -1.22 -7.90 10.23
C TYR A 133 -1.29 -7.50 8.74
N SER A 134 -0.24 -6.85 8.25
CA SER A 134 -0.18 -6.42 6.85
C SER A 134 -0.33 -7.59 5.87
N LEU A 135 0.32 -8.74 6.15
CA LEU A 135 0.18 -9.93 5.32
C LEU A 135 -1.24 -10.46 5.32
N ILE A 136 -1.84 -10.64 6.51
CA ILE A 136 -3.21 -11.16 6.64
C ILE A 136 -4.19 -10.20 5.97
N CYS A 137 -4.05 -8.89 6.23
CA CYS A 137 -4.87 -7.86 5.62
C CYS A 137 -4.81 -7.93 4.09
N ASN A 138 -3.61 -7.99 3.52
CA ASN A 138 -3.42 -8.07 2.06
C ASN A 138 -4.05 -9.33 1.46
N MET A 139 -3.94 -10.49 2.15
CA MET A 139 -4.58 -11.73 1.69
C MET A 139 -6.11 -11.65 1.75
N VAL A 140 -6.64 -11.13 2.86
CA VAL A 140 -8.10 -11.00 3.04
C VAL A 140 -8.66 -9.97 2.05
N VAL A 141 -8.02 -8.81 1.91
CA VAL A 141 -8.46 -7.77 0.96
C VAL A 141 -8.40 -8.29 -0.48
N ALA A 142 -7.38 -9.08 -0.85
CA ALA A 142 -7.28 -9.67 -2.19
C ALA A 142 -8.49 -10.54 -2.56
N LEU A 143 -9.17 -11.15 -1.56
CA LEU A 143 -10.37 -11.95 -1.75
C LEU A 143 -11.64 -11.11 -1.61
N VAL A 144 -11.69 -10.24 -0.61
CA VAL A 144 -12.91 -9.46 -0.26
C VAL A 144 -13.13 -8.30 -1.23
N ALA A 145 -12.07 -7.61 -1.68
CA ALA A 145 -12.22 -6.47 -2.59
C ALA A 145 -12.89 -6.83 -3.92
N PRO A 146 -12.48 -7.90 -4.65
CA PRO A 146 -13.17 -8.31 -5.86
C PRO A 146 -14.63 -8.70 -5.61
N MET A 147 -14.91 -9.31 -4.46
CA MET A 147 -16.28 -9.68 -4.07
C MET A 147 -17.14 -8.44 -3.86
N LEU A 148 -16.68 -7.48 -3.06
CA LEU A 148 -17.43 -6.24 -2.81
C LEU A 148 -17.60 -5.41 -4.09
N LEU A 149 -16.56 -5.28 -4.90
CA LEU A 149 -16.61 -4.52 -6.15
C LEU A 149 -17.53 -5.15 -7.18
N SER A 150 -17.68 -6.48 -7.22
CA SER A 150 -18.64 -7.14 -8.10
C SER A 150 -20.10 -6.91 -7.71
N PHE A 151 -20.37 -6.65 -6.42
CA PHE A 151 -21.72 -6.31 -5.94
C PHE A 151 -22.08 -4.84 -6.14
N VAL A 152 -21.07 -3.97 -6.13
CA VAL A 152 -21.23 -2.51 -6.07
C VAL A 152 -20.95 -1.85 -7.42
N GLY A 153 -20.15 -2.49 -8.28
CA GLY A 153 -19.76 -1.96 -9.58
C GLY A 153 -20.94 -1.92 -10.57
N SER A 154 -21.09 -0.81 -11.27
CA SER A 154 -22.10 -0.61 -12.33
C SER A 154 -21.75 -1.34 -13.62
N ASP A 155 -20.47 -1.65 -13.86
CA ASP A 155 -20.00 -2.42 -15.00
C ASP A 155 -19.90 -3.91 -14.64
N HIS A 156 -20.30 -4.78 -15.58
CA HIS A 156 -20.31 -6.24 -15.48
C HIS A 156 -18.92 -6.88 -15.23
N ALA A 157 -18.08 -6.24 -14.40
CA ALA A 157 -16.79 -6.77 -14.01
C ALA A 157 -17.00 -7.98 -13.09
N THR A 158 -16.96 -9.16 -13.69
CA THR A 158 -17.13 -10.42 -12.98
C THR A 158 -16.07 -10.55 -11.88
N PHE A 159 -16.46 -11.05 -10.71
CA PHE A 159 -15.55 -11.37 -9.59
C PHE A 159 -14.23 -12.02 -10.05
N LEU A 160 -14.33 -12.98 -10.97
CA LEU A 160 -13.15 -13.68 -11.51
C LEU A 160 -12.22 -12.73 -12.29
N ALA A 161 -12.76 -11.78 -13.05
CA ALA A 161 -11.97 -10.84 -13.83
C ALA A 161 -11.19 -9.88 -12.90
N ILE A 162 -11.79 -9.42 -11.82
CA ILE A 162 -11.11 -8.57 -10.83
C ILE A 162 -10.08 -9.41 -10.04
N LEU A 163 -10.47 -10.60 -9.58
CA LEU A 163 -9.59 -11.48 -8.83
C LEU A 163 -8.37 -11.90 -9.65
N SER A 164 -8.52 -12.18 -10.94
CA SER A 164 -7.41 -12.55 -11.83
C SER A 164 -6.41 -11.43 -12.04
N ARG A 165 -6.84 -10.15 -11.90
CA ARG A 165 -5.95 -8.98 -12.02
C ARG A 165 -5.27 -8.63 -10.70
N VAL A 166 -6.02 -8.59 -9.60
CA VAL A 166 -5.52 -8.12 -8.29
C VAL A 166 -4.88 -9.24 -7.49
N GLY A 167 -5.46 -10.45 -7.54
CA GLY A 167 -4.99 -11.61 -6.78
C GLY A 167 -3.53 -11.96 -7.00
N PRO A 168 -3.06 -12.12 -8.25
CA PRO A 168 -1.66 -12.46 -8.52
C PRO A 168 -0.68 -11.42 -7.98
N VAL A 169 -1.00 -10.14 -8.09
CA VAL A 169 -0.10 -9.05 -7.62
C VAL A 169 0.14 -9.12 -6.12
N LEU A 170 -0.82 -9.59 -5.34
CA LEU A 170 -0.72 -9.70 -3.88
C LEU A 170 -0.26 -11.07 -3.40
N VAL A 171 -0.77 -12.15 -4.01
CA VAL A 171 -0.50 -13.53 -3.58
C VAL A 171 0.83 -14.06 -4.12
N LEU A 172 1.15 -13.76 -5.39
CA LEU A 172 2.33 -14.31 -6.06
C LEU A 172 3.66 -13.93 -5.37
N PRO A 173 3.89 -12.67 -4.93
CA PRO A 173 5.13 -12.32 -4.22
C PRO A 173 5.31 -13.12 -2.92
N PHE A 174 4.21 -13.39 -2.21
CA PHE A 174 4.24 -14.20 -1.00
C PHE A 174 4.63 -15.65 -1.29
N VAL A 175 3.96 -16.27 -2.26
CA VAL A 175 4.25 -17.64 -2.67
C VAL A 175 5.71 -17.76 -3.15
N CYS A 176 6.15 -16.85 -4.02
CA CYS A 176 7.54 -16.81 -4.49
C CYS A 176 8.54 -16.65 -3.35
N ALA A 177 8.29 -15.77 -2.38
CA ALA A 177 9.17 -15.58 -1.22
C ALA A 177 9.27 -16.87 -0.35
N GLN A 178 8.16 -17.60 -0.16
CA GLN A 178 8.17 -18.85 0.59
C GLN A 178 8.86 -19.97 -0.19
N LEU A 179 8.66 -20.06 -1.51
CA LEU A 179 9.36 -21.00 -2.38
C LEU A 179 10.87 -20.73 -2.39
N CYS A 180 11.28 -19.46 -2.55
CA CYS A 180 12.69 -19.08 -2.45
C CYS A 180 13.29 -19.44 -1.09
N ARG A 181 12.54 -19.28 0.00
CA ARG A 181 13.02 -19.68 1.33
C ARG A 181 13.21 -21.19 1.43
N LYS A 182 12.38 -22.01 0.78
CA LYS A 182 12.46 -23.46 0.80
C LYS A 182 13.56 -24.01 -0.11
N PHE A 183 13.66 -23.47 -1.32
CA PHE A 183 14.55 -23.99 -2.38
C PHE A 183 15.85 -23.21 -2.53
N LEU A 184 15.84 -21.90 -2.25
CA LEU A 184 16.96 -20.98 -2.41
C LEU A 184 17.18 -20.14 -1.15
N PRO A 185 17.54 -20.77 -0.01
CA PRO A 185 17.63 -20.09 1.28
C PRO A 185 18.62 -18.92 1.28
N GLY A 186 19.66 -18.98 0.44
CA GLY A 186 20.63 -17.88 0.26
C GLY A 186 19.97 -16.61 -0.29
N VAL A 187 19.09 -16.71 -1.29
CA VAL A 187 18.37 -15.58 -1.88
C VAL A 187 17.39 -14.97 -0.85
N ALA A 188 16.65 -15.82 -0.16
CA ALA A 188 15.72 -15.36 0.89
C ALA A 188 16.46 -14.68 2.05
N PHE A 189 17.62 -15.18 2.45
CA PHE A 189 18.46 -14.58 3.49
C PHE A 189 19.04 -13.25 3.03
N TRP A 190 19.54 -13.17 1.79
CA TRP A 190 20.04 -11.93 1.20
C TRP A 190 18.95 -10.86 1.13
N GLY A 191 17.76 -11.22 0.65
CA GLY A 191 16.61 -10.32 0.60
C GLY A 191 16.17 -9.84 1.99
N ALA A 192 16.17 -10.72 3.00
CA ALA A 192 15.86 -10.36 4.37
C ALA A 192 16.91 -9.43 5.00
N LYS A 193 18.19 -9.61 4.67
CA LYS A 193 19.29 -8.77 5.16
C LYS A 193 19.23 -7.35 4.57
N HIS A 194 18.85 -7.23 3.29
CA HIS A 194 18.79 -5.96 2.57
C HIS A 194 17.37 -5.36 2.54
N SER A 195 16.66 -5.42 3.65
CA SER A 195 15.28 -4.94 3.74
C SER A 195 15.08 -3.45 3.40
N GLN A 196 16.15 -2.65 3.39
CA GLN A 196 16.10 -1.26 2.95
C GLN A 196 15.78 -1.14 1.46
N ILE A 197 16.08 -2.17 0.65
CA ILE A 197 15.72 -2.22 -0.77
C ILE A 197 14.21 -2.10 -0.94
N SER A 198 13.40 -2.77 -0.11
CA SER A 198 11.94 -2.65 -0.14
C SER A 198 11.46 -1.20 0.02
N PHE A 199 12.12 -0.41 0.88
CA PHE A 199 11.78 0.99 1.06
C PHE A 199 12.09 1.83 -0.19
N TYR A 200 13.25 1.64 -0.80
CA TYR A 200 13.60 2.37 -2.03
C TYR A 200 12.71 1.95 -3.20
N MET A 201 12.40 0.67 -3.34
CA MET A 201 11.47 0.18 -4.36
C MET A 201 10.07 0.74 -4.16
N TRP A 202 9.63 0.85 -2.88
CA TRP A 202 8.37 1.50 -2.55
C TRP A 202 8.39 2.99 -2.96
N LEU A 203 9.48 3.70 -2.69
CA LEU A 203 9.63 5.11 -3.06
C LEU A 203 9.58 5.30 -4.58
N VAL A 204 10.28 4.47 -5.34
CA VAL A 204 10.22 4.47 -6.81
C VAL A 204 8.82 4.15 -7.30
N SER A 205 8.16 3.12 -6.74
CA SER A 205 6.79 2.77 -7.06
C SER A 205 5.82 3.93 -6.77
N LEU A 206 6.03 4.67 -5.68
CA LEU A 206 5.25 5.86 -5.34
C LEU A 206 5.37 6.94 -6.43
N VAL A 207 6.59 7.21 -6.93
CA VAL A 207 6.81 8.16 -8.04
C VAL A 207 6.03 7.73 -9.29
N PHE A 208 6.07 6.45 -9.64
CA PHE A 208 5.35 5.93 -10.80
C PHE A 208 3.83 6.01 -10.62
N VAL A 209 3.30 5.63 -9.47
CA VAL A 209 1.86 5.67 -9.19
C VAL A 209 1.35 7.12 -9.21
N ILE A 210 2.04 8.04 -8.52
CA ILE A 210 1.65 9.46 -8.50
C ILE A 210 1.79 10.08 -9.89
N GLY A 211 2.86 9.78 -10.64
CA GLY A 211 3.05 10.28 -11.99
C GLY A 211 1.93 9.87 -12.94
N ARG A 212 1.53 8.59 -12.91
CA ARG A 212 0.40 8.09 -13.70
C ARG A 212 -0.93 8.71 -13.29
N THR A 213 -1.19 8.80 -11.98
CA THR A 213 -2.43 9.40 -11.48
C THR A 213 -2.51 10.86 -11.85
N THR A 214 -1.42 11.62 -11.73
CA THR A 214 -1.37 13.03 -12.13
C THR A 214 -1.60 13.20 -13.63
N ALA A 215 -0.96 12.38 -14.47
CA ALA A 215 -1.18 12.41 -15.91
C ALA A 215 -2.63 12.08 -16.26
N PHE A 216 -3.21 11.06 -15.64
CA PHE A 216 -4.61 10.69 -15.83
C PHE A 216 -5.56 11.84 -15.48
N ILE A 217 -5.34 12.52 -14.35
CA ILE A 217 -6.15 13.68 -13.95
C ILE A 217 -6.03 14.83 -14.95
N ILE A 218 -4.81 15.11 -15.44
CA ILE A 218 -4.57 16.18 -16.42
C ILE A 218 -5.22 15.86 -17.78
N ASP A 219 -5.22 14.60 -18.20
CA ASP A 219 -5.74 14.16 -19.49
C ASP A 219 -7.26 13.91 -19.45
N LEU A 220 -7.91 14.03 -18.30
CA LEU A 220 -9.36 13.90 -18.15
C LEU A 220 -10.04 15.21 -18.56
N GLU A 221 -10.39 15.36 -19.85
CA GLU A 221 -11.02 16.56 -20.41
C GLU A 221 -12.41 16.89 -19.82
N ASN A 222 -13.11 15.88 -19.24
CA ASN A 222 -14.45 15.99 -18.66
C ASN A 222 -14.48 15.66 -17.17
N ALA A 223 -13.37 15.82 -16.45
CA ALA A 223 -13.37 15.61 -15.00
C ALA A 223 -14.32 16.63 -14.36
N GLU A 224 -15.33 16.13 -13.66
CA GLU A 224 -16.12 16.97 -12.77
C GLU A 224 -15.25 17.33 -11.56
N PRO A 225 -14.73 18.57 -11.47
CA PRO A 225 -13.81 18.96 -10.41
C PRO A 225 -14.43 18.80 -9.01
N TRP A 226 -15.76 18.74 -8.95
CA TRP A 226 -16.50 18.49 -7.73
C TRP A 226 -16.31 17.08 -7.21
N THR A 227 -16.46 16.05 -8.03
CA THR A 227 -16.38 14.63 -7.63
C THR A 227 -14.95 14.28 -7.17
N GLU A 228 -13.92 14.78 -7.87
CA GLU A 228 -12.52 14.55 -7.49
C GLU A 228 -12.16 15.22 -6.17
N THR A 229 -12.57 16.50 -5.99
CA THR A 229 -12.32 17.20 -4.73
C THR A 229 -13.14 16.62 -3.57
N ALA A 230 -14.36 16.17 -3.82
CA ALA A 230 -15.19 15.48 -2.83
C ALA A 230 -14.54 14.15 -2.41
N LEU A 231 -14.06 13.35 -3.36
CA LEU A 231 -13.37 12.09 -3.06
C LEU A 231 -12.09 12.32 -2.24
N GLY A 232 -11.28 13.32 -2.58
CA GLY A 232 -10.09 13.70 -1.83
C GLY A 232 -10.42 14.12 -0.39
N ARG A 233 -11.47 14.90 -0.17
CA ARG A 233 -11.94 15.30 1.17
C ARG A 233 -12.44 14.09 1.97
N VAL A 234 -13.24 13.24 1.36
CA VAL A 234 -13.76 12.01 2.00
C VAL A 234 -12.60 11.08 2.37
N ALA A 235 -11.63 10.88 1.47
CA ALA A 235 -10.44 10.08 1.77
C ALA A 235 -9.64 10.64 2.97
N MET A 236 -9.49 11.97 3.07
CA MET A 236 -8.81 12.61 4.20
C MET A 236 -9.59 12.38 5.51
N VAL A 237 -10.91 12.54 5.51
CA VAL A 237 -11.75 12.28 6.69
C VAL A 237 -11.63 10.81 7.12
N ILE A 238 -11.69 9.88 6.17
CA ILE A 238 -11.52 8.44 6.42
C ILE A 238 -10.17 8.16 7.07
N CYS A 239 -9.07 8.74 6.54
CA CYS A 239 -7.74 8.59 7.13
C CYS A 239 -7.68 9.06 8.58
N VAL A 240 -8.27 10.23 8.90
CA VAL A 240 -8.31 10.78 10.26
C VAL A 240 -9.11 9.86 11.18
N VAL A 241 -10.26 9.38 10.75
CA VAL A 241 -11.12 8.46 11.53
C VAL A 241 -10.40 7.13 11.77
N GLN A 242 -9.80 6.52 10.74
CA GLN A 242 -9.04 5.27 10.89
C GLN A 242 -7.86 5.41 11.84
N PHE A 243 -7.13 6.54 11.76
CA PHE A 243 -6.04 6.83 12.68
C PHE A 243 -6.54 7.01 14.13
N GLY A 244 -7.64 7.74 14.31
CA GLY A 244 -8.28 7.93 15.61
C GLY A 244 -8.72 6.61 16.25
N VAL A 245 -9.42 5.77 15.49
CA VAL A 245 -9.86 4.43 15.96
C VAL A 245 -8.67 3.52 16.24
N GLY A 246 -7.65 3.51 15.38
CA GLY A 246 -6.44 2.72 15.61
C GLY A 246 -5.66 3.13 16.86
N ARG A 247 -5.83 4.37 17.34
CA ARG A 247 -5.24 4.84 18.60
C ARG A 247 -6.04 4.40 19.84
N MET A 248 -7.33 4.12 19.68
CA MET A 248 -8.21 3.70 20.77
C MET A 248 -8.18 2.18 21.01
N LEU A 249 -7.80 1.40 19.99
CA LEU A 249 -7.62 -0.07 20.06
C LEU A 249 -6.22 -0.45 20.56
#